data_7b1ab8a3d7808222e3b6545ee86d548c
#
_entry.id   7b1ab8a3d7808222e3b6545ee86d548c
#
_cell.length_a   1.000
_cell.length_b   1.000
_cell.length_c   1.000
_cell.angle_alpha   90.00
_cell.angle_beta   90.00
_cell.angle_gamma   90.00
#
_symmetry.space_group_name_H-M   'P 1'
#
loop_
_entity.id
_entity.type
_entity.pdbx_description
1 polymer ?
#
loop_
_entity_poly.entity_id
_entity_poly.type
_entity_poly.pdbx_seq_one_letter_code
_entity_poly.pdbx_strand_id
1 'polypeptide(L)'
;FVLARDGFPDEVPMEMPREQTLCQFAIEKTEPLIINDMTIDYRFKNHPAVVDFGVKFYAAFPVTTSDGYTLGTLCVSDNRVRRLTKNKIKLLKGLASKLSYQLEVQVNQRKGTAESVINILNKLIGNFKNLQIIEAITILKFIINEQISRDDEELLMQFGIAHKKNDILELSSQGKNLKSELNLNIGTLKRIKNLSSDNEQLMNMLDQIKG
;
A
#
# COMPACT_ATOMS: atom_id res chain seq x y z
N PHE A 1 -6.46 -13.60 1.97
CA PHE A 1 -6.32 -12.39 2.79
C PHE A 1 -7.61 -11.57 2.72
N VAL A 2 -8.16 -11.19 3.88
CA VAL A 2 -9.37 -10.35 4.00
C VAL A 2 -8.93 -8.94 4.38
N LEU A 3 -9.15 -7.98 3.48
CA LEU A 3 -8.72 -6.59 3.69
C LEU A 3 -9.60 -5.88 4.74
N ALA A 4 -10.90 -6.14 4.71
CA ALA A 4 -11.88 -5.62 5.66
C ALA A 4 -13.09 -6.55 5.71
N ARG A 5 -13.75 -6.63 6.87
CA ARG A 5 -14.98 -7.40 7.06
C ARG A 5 -15.93 -6.69 8.03
N ASP A 6 -17.20 -7.01 7.88
CA ASP A 6 -18.26 -6.58 8.80
C ASP A 6 -19.29 -7.70 8.96
N GLY A 7 -19.80 -7.90 10.18
CA GLY A 7 -20.81 -8.92 10.51
C GLY A 7 -20.31 -10.38 10.46
N PHE A 8 -19.00 -10.62 10.41
CA PHE A 8 -18.43 -11.96 10.52
C PHE A 8 -18.03 -12.26 11.95
N PRO A 9 -18.14 -13.54 12.40
CA PRO A 9 -17.59 -13.98 13.66
C PRO A 9 -16.07 -13.75 13.73
N ASP A 10 -15.55 -13.46 14.94
CA ASP A 10 -14.13 -13.20 15.15
C ASP A 10 -13.26 -14.43 14.91
N GLU A 11 -13.83 -15.62 15.03
CA GLU A 11 -13.20 -16.91 14.80
C GLU A 11 -12.83 -17.15 13.32
N VAL A 12 -13.48 -16.43 12.38
CA VAL A 12 -13.13 -16.54 10.96
C VAL A 12 -11.78 -15.85 10.73
N PRO A 13 -10.74 -16.58 10.28
CA PRO A 13 -9.41 -15.99 10.11
C PRO A 13 -9.40 -14.94 9.00
N MET A 14 -8.57 -13.90 9.18
CA MET A 14 -8.34 -12.86 8.16
C MET A 14 -7.49 -13.38 6.99
N GLU A 15 -6.74 -14.44 7.22
CA GLU A 15 -5.91 -15.11 6.22
C GLU A 15 -6.27 -16.59 6.16
N MET A 16 -6.44 -17.08 4.95
CA MET A 16 -6.69 -18.51 4.69
C MET A 16 -6.16 -18.87 3.30
N PRO A 17 -5.79 -20.13 3.06
CA PRO A 17 -5.40 -20.60 1.74
C PRO A 17 -6.48 -20.30 0.71
N ARG A 18 -6.07 -19.89 -0.49
CA ARG A 18 -7.00 -19.49 -1.57
C ARG A 18 -8.01 -20.59 -1.89
N GLU A 19 -7.55 -21.84 -1.86
CA GLU A 19 -8.33 -23.04 -2.19
C GLU A 19 -9.47 -23.28 -1.19
N GLN A 20 -9.39 -22.72 -0.01
CA GLN A 20 -10.42 -22.81 1.03
C GLN A 20 -11.44 -21.69 0.99
N THR A 21 -11.26 -20.71 0.07
CA THR A 21 -12.13 -19.56 -0.03
C THR A 21 -13.15 -19.69 -1.15
N LEU A 22 -14.35 -19.14 -0.93
CA LEU A 22 -15.36 -19.01 -2.00
C LEU A 22 -14.93 -17.98 -3.06
N CYS A 23 -14.06 -17.04 -2.68
CA CYS A 23 -13.59 -15.97 -3.55
C CYS A 23 -12.82 -16.50 -4.78
N GLN A 24 -12.14 -17.66 -4.67
CA GLN A 24 -11.42 -18.26 -5.78
C GLN A 24 -12.30 -18.47 -7.03
N PHE A 25 -13.57 -18.85 -6.83
CA PHE A 25 -14.50 -19.09 -7.93
C PHE A 25 -15.03 -17.82 -8.58
N ALA A 26 -14.92 -16.70 -7.88
CA ALA A 26 -15.39 -15.40 -8.38
C ALA A 26 -14.31 -14.64 -9.15
N ILE A 27 -13.03 -14.79 -8.77
CA ILE A 27 -11.92 -14.07 -9.41
C ILE A 27 -11.54 -14.67 -10.79
N GLU A 28 -12.02 -15.86 -11.10
CA GLU A 28 -11.81 -16.50 -12.41
C GLU A 28 -12.67 -15.87 -13.53
N LYS A 29 -13.65 -15.06 -13.15
CA LYS A 29 -14.61 -14.47 -14.08
C LYS A 29 -14.73 -12.97 -13.85
N THR A 30 -15.08 -12.24 -14.88
CA THR A 30 -15.38 -10.80 -14.78
C THR A 30 -16.79 -10.53 -14.26
N GLU A 31 -17.69 -11.51 -14.40
CA GLU A 31 -19.07 -11.41 -13.92
C GLU A 31 -19.21 -11.87 -12.47
N PRO A 32 -20.13 -11.26 -11.69
CA PRO A 32 -20.37 -11.66 -10.32
C PRO A 32 -20.79 -13.11 -10.18
N LEU A 33 -20.27 -13.78 -9.17
CA LEU A 33 -20.75 -15.08 -8.72
C LEU A 33 -21.88 -14.84 -7.70
N ILE A 34 -23.11 -15.26 -8.02
CA ILE A 34 -24.28 -15.11 -7.13
C ILE A 34 -24.91 -16.48 -6.91
N ILE A 35 -24.94 -16.93 -5.66
CA ILE A 35 -25.49 -18.22 -5.24
C ILE A 35 -26.62 -17.93 -4.25
N ASN A 36 -27.85 -18.06 -4.71
CA ASN A 36 -29.02 -17.73 -3.91
C ASN A 36 -29.24 -18.72 -2.74
N ASP A 37 -28.88 -19.99 -2.94
CA ASP A 37 -28.94 -21.05 -1.94
C ASP A 37 -27.74 -22.00 -2.13
N MET A 38 -26.75 -21.88 -1.26
CA MET A 38 -25.56 -22.71 -1.28
C MET A 38 -25.82 -24.14 -0.82
N THR A 39 -26.89 -24.39 -0.06
CA THR A 39 -27.18 -25.72 0.50
C THR A 39 -27.62 -26.73 -0.55
N ILE A 40 -28.15 -26.25 -1.68
CA ILE A 40 -28.59 -27.07 -2.82
C ILE A 40 -27.66 -26.99 -4.03
N ASP A 41 -26.71 -26.05 -4.03
CA ASP A 41 -25.73 -25.93 -5.13
C ASP A 41 -24.70 -27.05 -5.00
N TYR A 42 -24.62 -27.93 -6.00
CA TYR A 42 -23.74 -29.11 -5.96
C TYR A 42 -22.25 -28.77 -5.80
N ARG A 43 -21.82 -27.57 -6.18
CA ARG A 43 -20.44 -27.07 -6.07
C ARG A 43 -20.08 -26.69 -4.64
N PHE A 44 -21.05 -26.21 -3.85
CA PHE A 44 -20.80 -25.52 -2.60
C PHE A 44 -21.50 -26.13 -1.37
N LYS A 45 -22.43 -27.04 -1.54
CA LYS A 45 -23.21 -27.65 -0.43
C LYS A 45 -22.35 -28.29 0.66
N ASN A 46 -21.17 -28.78 0.30
CA ASN A 46 -20.21 -29.40 1.23
C ASN A 46 -19.04 -28.47 1.58
N HIS A 47 -19.08 -27.20 1.17
CA HIS A 47 -18.03 -26.24 1.50
C HIS A 47 -18.06 -25.88 3.00
N PRO A 48 -16.90 -25.70 3.69
CA PRO A 48 -16.84 -25.35 5.10
C PRO A 48 -17.70 -24.12 5.46
N ALA A 49 -17.80 -23.12 4.60
CA ALA A 49 -18.68 -21.96 4.81
C ALA A 49 -20.16 -22.36 5.03
N VAL A 50 -20.62 -23.46 4.39
CA VAL A 50 -22.00 -23.96 4.54
C VAL A 50 -22.10 -24.89 5.76
N VAL A 51 -21.16 -25.83 5.88
CA VAL A 51 -21.22 -26.90 6.88
C VAL A 51 -20.89 -26.37 8.28
N ASP A 52 -19.82 -25.56 8.40
CA ASP A 52 -19.29 -25.14 9.70
C ASP A 52 -19.88 -23.77 10.12
N PHE A 53 -20.13 -22.86 9.16
CA PHE A 53 -20.58 -21.50 9.43
C PHE A 53 -22.03 -21.22 9.03
N GLY A 54 -22.75 -22.21 8.46
CA GLY A 54 -24.15 -22.11 8.13
C GLY A 54 -24.52 -21.07 7.06
N VAL A 55 -23.57 -20.69 6.21
CA VAL A 55 -23.79 -19.73 5.12
C VAL A 55 -24.71 -20.37 4.07
N LYS A 56 -25.84 -19.71 3.78
CA LYS A 56 -26.81 -20.18 2.76
C LYS A 56 -26.83 -19.33 1.51
N PHE A 57 -26.47 -18.07 1.62
CA PHE A 57 -26.37 -17.13 0.50
C PHE A 57 -24.98 -16.59 0.38
N TYR A 58 -24.49 -16.49 -0.85
CA TYR A 58 -23.20 -15.87 -1.14
C TYR A 58 -23.26 -15.12 -2.47
N ALA A 59 -22.72 -13.91 -2.50
CA ALA A 59 -22.49 -13.19 -3.75
C ALA A 59 -21.16 -12.47 -3.69
N ALA A 60 -20.35 -12.66 -4.73
CA ALA A 60 -19.03 -12.06 -4.89
C ALA A 60 -18.97 -11.24 -6.18
N PHE A 61 -18.46 -10.04 -6.06
CA PHE A 61 -18.29 -9.08 -7.15
C PHE A 61 -16.80 -8.85 -7.34
N PRO A 62 -16.24 -9.23 -8.50
CA PRO A 62 -14.82 -9.04 -8.78
C PRO A 62 -14.41 -7.57 -8.68
N VAL A 63 -13.29 -7.31 -8.01
CA VAL A 63 -12.63 -6.01 -7.93
C VAL A 63 -11.52 -6.03 -8.98
N THR A 64 -11.83 -5.49 -10.15
CA THR A 64 -10.99 -5.58 -11.34
C THR A 64 -10.41 -4.21 -11.69
N THR A 65 -9.11 -4.15 -11.93
CA THR A 65 -8.39 -2.94 -12.34
C THR A 65 -8.76 -2.51 -13.75
N SER A 66 -8.39 -1.27 -14.10
CA SER A 66 -8.65 -0.69 -15.44
C SER A 66 -7.97 -1.46 -16.57
N ASP A 67 -6.86 -2.15 -16.29
CA ASP A 67 -6.11 -3.01 -17.21
C ASP A 67 -6.56 -4.49 -17.19
N GLY A 68 -7.65 -4.79 -16.46
CA GLY A 68 -8.32 -6.11 -16.51
C GLY A 68 -7.87 -7.13 -15.47
N TYR A 69 -6.96 -6.78 -14.54
CA TYR A 69 -6.55 -7.70 -13.48
C TYR A 69 -7.54 -7.70 -12.32
N THR A 70 -7.94 -8.88 -11.87
CA THR A 70 -8.80 -9.05 -10.70
C THR A 70 -7.95 -9.10 -9.43
N LEU A 71 -8.04 -8.04 -8.61
CA LEU A 71 -7.30 -7.91 -7.35
C LEU A 71 -7.92 -8.76 -6.23
N GLY A 72 -9.22 -9.02 -6.30
CA GLY A 72 -9.97 -9.71 -5.28
C GLY A 72 -11.48 -9.60 -5.50
N THR A 73 -12.27 -9.70 -4.43
CA THR A 73 -13.73 -9.67 -4.53
C THR A 73 -14.33 -8.83 -3.40
N LEU A 74 -15.42 -8.13 -3.72
CA LEU A 74 -16.36 -7.61 -2.73
C LEU A 74 -17.44 -8.67 -2.52
N CYS A 75 -17.50 -9.26 -1.32
CA CYS A 75 -18.41 -10.36 -1.01
C CYS A 75 -19.50 -9.95 -0.05
N VAL A 76 -20.67 -10.54 -0.21
CA VAL A 76 -21.79 -10.50 0.76
C VAL A 76 -22.31 -11.91 0.98
N SER A 77 -22.57 -12.27 2.23
CA SER A 77 -23.11 -13.58 2.63
C SER A 77 -24.23 -13.43 3.64
N ASP A 78 -25.04 -14.47 3.77
CA ASP A 78 -26.11 -14.54 4.77
C ASP A 78 -26.37 -16.01 5.17
N ASN A 79 -26.80 -16.24 6.41
CA ASN A 79 -27.27 -17.54 6.88
C ASN A 79 -28.71 -17.87 6.45
N ARG A 80 -29.32 -17.01 5.65
CA ARG A 80 -30.65 -17.20 5.03
C ARG A 80 -30.50 -17.21 3.53
N VAL A 81 -31.35 -17.97 2.84
CA VAL A 81 -31.48 -17.91 1.39
C VAL A 81 -31.90 -16.52 0.96
N ARG A 82 -31.17 -15.93 0.01
CA ARG A 82 -31.42 -14.58 -0.51
C ARG A 82 -31.47 -14.56 -2.02
N ARG A 83 -32.20 -13.54 -2.53
CA ARG A 83 -32.16 -13.18 -3.95
C ARG A 83 -31.86 -11.69 -4.06
N LEU A 84 -30.84 -11.36 -4.85
CA LEU A 84 -30.50 -9.98 -5.14
C LEU A 84 -31.40 -9.46 -6.28
N THR A 85 -31.98 -8.28 -6.07
CA THR A 85 -32.64 -7.56 -7.16
C THR A 85 -31.63 -6.99 -8.13
N LYS A 86 -32.04 -6.70 -9.37
CA LYS A 86 -31.17 -6.05 -10.37
C LYS A 86 -30.51 -4.78 -9.86
N ASN A 87 -31.26 -3.97 -9.08
CA ASN A 87 -30.73 -2.73 -8.50
C ASN A 87 -29.65 -2.99 -7.46
N LYS A 88 -29.80 -4.02 -6.60
CA LYS A 88 -28.77 -4.40 -5.63
C LYS A 88 -27.50 -4.93 -6.32
N ILE A 89 -27.67 -5.72 -7.38
CA ILE A 89 -26.54 -6.20 -8.19
C ILE A 89 -25.80 -5.02 -8.83
N LYS A 90 -26.53 -4.05 -9.43
CA LYS A 90 -25.94 -2.85 -10.00
C LYS A 90 -25.18 -2.02 -8.96
N LEU A 91 -25.76 -1.86 -7.76
CA LEU A 91 -25.12 -1.16 -6.65
C LEU A 91 -23.80 -1.83 -6.24
N LEU A 92 -23.80 -3.15 -6.02
CA LEU A 92 -22.63 -3.90 -5.57
C LEU A 92 -21.54 -3.95 -6.65
N LYS A 93 -21.91 -4.07 -7.95
CA LYS A 93 -20.97 -3.91 -9.06
C LYS A 93 -20.31 -2.50 -9.02
N GLY A 94 -21.10 -1.45 -8.81
CA GLY A 94 -20.58 -0.08 -8.70
C GLY A 94 -19.65 0.12 -7.51
N LEU A 95 -19.95 -0.50 -6.37
CA LEU A 95 -19.07 -0.47 -5.19
C LEU A 95 -17.75 -1.21 -5.45
N ALA A 96 -17.77 -2.38 -6.10
CA ALA A 96 -16.58 -3.12 -6.47
C ALA A 96 -15.68 -2.30 -7.43
N SER A 97 -16.28 -1.65 -8.44
CA SER A 97 -15.55 -0.76 -9.37
C SER A 97 -14.95 0.45 -8.65
N LYS A 98 -15.68 1.06 -7.72
CA LYS A 98 -15.17 2.20 -6.92
C LYS A 98 -14.01 1.77 -6.03
N LEU A 99 -14.10 0.59 -5.43
CA LEU A 99 -13.03 0.03 -4.60
C LEU A 99 -11.77 -0.20 -5.44
N SER A 100 -11.90 -0.79 -6.64
CA SER A 100 -10.80 -0.97 -7.58
C SER A 100 -10.10 0.35 -7.90
N TYR A 101 -10.87 1.35 -8.30
CA TYR A 101 -10.34 2.68 -8.60
C TYR A 101 -9.58 3.29 -7.41
N GLN A 102 -10.11 3.18 -6.19
CA GLN A 102 -9.42 3.69 -5.00
C GLN A 102 -8.10 2.97 -4.72
N LEU A 103 -8.06 1.64 -4.90
CA LEU A 103 -6.83 0.86 -4.75
C LEU A 103 -5.78 1.25 -5.80
N GLU A 104 -6.17 1.42 -7.06
CA GLU A 104 -5.27 1.88 -8.13
C GLU A 104 -4.70 3.28 -7.83
N VAL A 105 -5.55 4.21 -7.38
CA VAL A 105 -5.10 5.56 -6.99
C VAL A 105 -4.09 5.49 -5.85
N GLN A 106 -4.31 4.67 -4.84
CA GLN A 106 -3.37 4.50 -3.72
C GLN A 106 -2.02 3.93 -4.18
N VAL A 107 -2.05 2.91 -5.05
CA VAL A 107 -0.81 2.33 -5.62
C VAL A 107 -0.04 3.36 -6.43
N ASN A 108 -0.73 4.10 -7.31
CA ASN A 108 -0.11 5.13 -8.16
C ASN A 108 0.47 6.28 -7.32
N GLN A 109 -0.21 6.70 -6.25
CA GLN A 109 0.31 7.69 -5.32
C GLN A 109 1.56 7.18 -4.58
N ARG A 110 1.58 5.89 -4.19
CA ARG A 110 2.76 5.28 -3.56
C ARG A 110 3.94 5.19 -4.54
N LYS A 111 3.71 4.80 -5.79
CA LYS A 111 4.76 4.77 -6.83
C LYS A 111 5.32 6.17 -7.09
N GLY A 112 4.47 7.14 -7.35
CA GLY A 112 4.91 8.53 -7.62
C GLY A 112 5.68 9.15 -6.45
N THR A 113 5.33 8.79 -5.20
CA THR A 113 6.08 9.25 -4.02
C THR A 113 7.45 8.56 -3.93
N ALA A 114 7.54 7.27 -4.26
CA ALA A 114 8.80 6.54 -4.28
C ALA A 114 9.75 7.07 -5.36
N GLU A 115 9.25 7.26 -6.57
CA GLU A 115 10.01 7.88 -7.67
C GLU A 115 10.50 9.27 -7.30
N SER A 116 9.67 10.08 -6.64
CA SER A 116 10.08 11.41 -6.14
C SER A 116 11.24 11.33 -5.16
N VAL A 117 11.23 10.38 -4.22
CA VAL A 117 12.33 10.19 -3.26
C VAL A 117 13.60 9.77 -3.99
N ILE A 118 13.51 8.85 -4.95
CA ILE A 118 14.68 8.41 -5.72
C ILE A 118 15.26 9.53 -6.57
N ASN A 119 14.43 10.32 -7.22
CA ASN A 119 14.89 11.47 -8.00
C ASN A 119 15.62 12.49 -7.10
N ILE A 120 15.14 12.69 -5.86
CA ILE A 120 15.81 13.55 -4.88
C ILE A 120 17.16 12.94 -4.46
N LEU A 121 17.21 11.65 -4.15
CA LEU A 121 18.45 10.96 -3.80
C LEU A 121 19.47 11.03 -4.93
N ASN A 122 19.05 10.75 -6.17
CA ASN A 122 19.92 10.84 -7.35
C ASN A 122 20.46 12.25 -7.57
N LYS A 123 19.62 13.28 -7.35
CA LYS A 123 20.04 14.68 -7.42
C LYS A 123 21.08 15.01 -6.35
N LEU A 124 20.88 14.52 -5.11
CA LEU A 124 21.84 14.70 -4.03
C LEU A 124 23.18 14.02 -4.37
N ILE A 125 23.14 12.75 -4.75
CA ILE A 125 24.35 11.97 -5.10
C ILE A 125 25.09 12.63 -6.26
N GLY A 126 24.37 13.20 -7.24
CA GLY A 126 24.99 13.92 -8.36
C GLY A 126 25.66 15.25 -7.96
N ASN A 127 25.17 15.89 -6.89
CA ASN A 127 25.73 17.17 -6.42
C ASN A 127 26.93 17.03 -5.50
N PHE A 128 27.14 15.85 -4.91
CA PHE A 128 28.23 15.62 -3.96
C PHE A 128 29.09 14.44 -4.40
N LYS A 129 30.41 14.67 -4.53
CA LYS A 129 31.35 13.61 -4.85
C LYS A 129 31.40 12.56 -3.73
N ASN A 130 31.30 11.29 -4.10
CA ASN A 130 31.39 10.14 -3.21
C ASN A 130 30.28 10.01 -2.15
N LEU A 131 29.17 10.73 -2.29
CA LEU A 131 28.04 10.61 -1.37
C LEU A 131 27.37 9.22 -1.56
N GLN A 132 27.31 8.45 -0.47
CA GLN A 132 26.62 7.18 -0.45
C GLN A 132 25.12 7.39 -0.26
N ILE A 133 24.30 6.40 -0.66
CA ILE A 133 22.82 6.49 -0.54
C ILE A 133 22.38 6.69 0.92
N ILE A 134 23.03 5.99 1.86
CA ILE A 134 22.70 6.11 3.31
C ILE A 134 22.99 7.52 3.80
N GLU A 135 24.13 8.09 3.41
CA GLU A 135 24.52 9.45 3.75
C GLU A 135 23.56 10.48 3.15
N ALA A 136 23.10 10.26 1.92
CA ALA A 136 22.08 11.10 1.28
C ALA A 136 20.75 11.06 2.05
N ILE A 137 20.35 9.91 2.60
CA ILE A 137 19.15 9.77 3.45
C ILE A 137 19.34 10.55 4.75
N THR A 138 20.51 10.47 5.39
CA THR A 138 20.83 11.24 6.59
C THR A 138 20.74 12.75 6.33
N ILE A 139 21.28 13.22 5.21
CA ILE A 139 21.15 14.61 4.77
C ILE A 139 19.67 15.00 4.61
N LEU A 140 18.88 14.17 3.95
CA LEU A 140 17.44 14.42 3.77
C LEU A 140 16.70 14.47 5.09
N LYS A 141 16.95 13.54 6.03
CA LYS A 141 16.33 13.53 7.35
C LYS A 141 16.63 14.82 8.11
N PHE A 142 17.87 15.27 8.09
CA PHE A 142 18.25 16.53 8.72
C PHE A 142 17.56 17.75 8.07
N ILE A 143 17.50 17.81 6.74
CA ILE A 143 16.82 18.90 6.01
C ILE A 143 15.33 19.00 6.36
N ILE A 144 14.66 17.87 6.66
CA ILE A 144 13.25 17.83 7.04
C ILE A 144 13.02 17.91 8.57
N ASN A 145 14.05 18.25 9.33
CA ASN A 145 14.04 18.39 10.79
C ASN A 145 13.74 17.08 11.56
N GLU A 146 14.17 15.93 11.03
CA GLU A 146 14.18 14.67 11.78
C GLU A 146 15.40 14.63 12.71
N GLN A 147 15.28 13.87 13.79
CA GLN A 147 16.41 13.61 14.68
C GLN A 147 17.45 12.75 13.98
N ILE A 148 18.71 13.10 14.16
CA ILE A 148 19.87 12.38 13.65
C ILE A 148 20.73 11.92 14.82
N SER A 149 21.55 10.91 14.60
CA SER A 149 22.52 10.43 15.58
C SER A 149 23.70 11.41 15.72
N ARG A 150 24.45 11.28 16.81
CA ARG A 150 25.68 12.09 16.99
C ARG A 150 26.73 11.77 15.94
N ASP A 151 26.82 10.52 15.50
CA ASP A 151 27.76 10.08 14.48
C ASP A 151 27.44 10.71 13.12
N ASP A 152 26.18 11.04 12.86
CA ASP A 152 25.73 11.69 11.64
C ASP A 152 26.02 13.21 11.61
N GLU A 153 26.29 13.84 12.77
CA GLU A 153 26.60 15.28 12.83
C GLU A 153 27.88 15.62 12.07
N GLU A 154 28.93 14.79 12.23
CA GLU A 154 30.20 14.98 11.53
C GLU A 154 30.05 14.88 10.03
N LEU A 155 29.27 13.90 9.55
CA LEU A 155 28.92 13.72 8.15
C LEU A 155 28.26 14.97 7.57
N LEU A 156 27.27 15.54 8.26
CA LEU A 156 26.56 16.72 7.78
C LEU A 156 27.48 17.97 7.71
N MET A 157 28.42 18.09 8.63
CA MET A 157 29.43 19.16 8.59
C MET A 157 30.45 18.94 7.49
N GLN A 158 30.90 17.69 7.28
CA GLN A 158 31.84 17.33 6.21
C GLN A 158 31.30 17.66 4.82
N PHE A 159 30.01 17.42 4.56
CA PHE A 159 29.35 17.78 3.30
C PHE A 159 28.89 19.26 3.26
N GLY A 160 29.19 20.05 4.27
CA GLY A 160 28.84 21.47 4.33
C GLY A 160 27.35 21.74 4.48
N ILE A 161 26.54 20.75 4.85
CA ILE A 161 25.08 20.87 4.99
C ILE A 161 24.70 21.54 6.31
N ALA A 162 25.48 21.33 7.36
CA ALA A 162 25.24 21.86 8.69
C ALA A 162 26.49 22.53 9.27
N HIS A 163 26.28 23.35 10.29
CA HIS A 163 27.32 23.91 11.15
C HIS A 163 26.83 23.96 12.60
N LYS A 164 27.75 23.90 13.56
CA LYS A 164 27.41 24.07 14.95
C LYS A 164 27.40 25.55 15.37
N LYS A 165 26.34 25.96 16.05
CA LYS A 165 26.20 27.27 16.67
C LYS A 165 25.69 27.06 18.10
N ASN A 166 26.48 27.46 19.09
CA ASN A 166 26.16 27.24 20.52
C ASN A 166 25.81 25.76 20.82
N ASP A 167 26.62 24.83 20.34
CA ASP A 167 26.39 23.36 20.40
C ASP A 167 25.09 22.83 19.75
N ILE A 168 24.37 23.69 19.07
CA ILE A 168 23.19 23.28 18.29
C ILE A 168 23.58 23.16 16.83
N LEU A 169 23.19 22.03 16.21
CA LEU A 169 23.41 21.79 14.79
C LEU A 169 22.33 22.53 13.97
N GLU A 170 22.76 23.46 13.13
CA GLU A 170 21.88 24.25 12.26
C GLU A 170 22.23 24.04 10.78
N LEU A 171 21.23 24.20 9.91
CA LEU A 171 21.48 24.20 8.46
C LEU A 171 22.40 25.34 8.06
N SER A 172 23.46 25.03 7.33
CA SER A 172 24.34 26.00 6.70
C SER A 172 23.61 26.77 5.58
N SER A 173 24.25 27.79 5.01
CA SER A 173 23.75 28.45 3.81
C SER A 173 23.57 27.47 2.66
N GLN A 174 24.51 26.54 2.47
CA GLN A 174 24.42 25.49 1.46
C GLN A 174 23.27 24.52 1.75
N GLY A 175 23.07 24.10 3.01
CA GLY A 175 21.96 23.26 3.42
C GLY A 175 20.59 23.93 3.21
N LYS A 176 20.47 25.23 3.46
CA LYS A 176 19.25 26.02 3.19
C LYS A 176 18.95 26.11 1.70
N ASN A 177 19.96 26.36 0.87
CA ASN A 177 19.80 26.38 -0.59
C ASN A 177 19.37 25.03 -1.10
N LEU A 178 20.02 23.95 -0.67
CA LEU A 178 19.66 22.58 -1.01
C LEU A 178 18.22 22.25 -0.64
N LYS A 179 17.78 22.62 0.58
CA LYS A 179 16.37 22.44 1.02
C LYS A 179 15.39 23.14 0.08
N SER A 180 15.70 24.34 -0.39
CA SER A 180 14.89 25.09 -1.34
C SER A 180 14.84 24.41 -2.72
N GLU A 181 15.97 23.92 -3.22
CA GLU A 181 16.10 23.26 -4.52
C GLU A 181 15.38 21.90 -4.60
N LEU A 182 15.26 21.19 -3.49
CA LEU A 182 14.64 19.87 -3.44
C LEU A 182 13.12 19.91 -3.59
N ASN A 183 12.48 21.05 -3.34
CA ASN A 183 11.03 21.28 -3.51
C ASN A 183 10.15 20.13 -2.97
N LEU A 184 10.36 19.77 -1.69
CA LEU A 184 9.77 18.60 -1.06
C LEU A 184 8.26 18.78 -0.84
N ASN A 185 7.44 17.92 -1.44
CA ASN A 185 6.00 17.86 -1.17
C ASN A 185 5.66 17.04 0.08
N ILE A 186 4.42 17.16 0.59
CA ILE A 186 3.97 16.49 1.81
C ILE A 186 4.07 14.95 1.72
N GLY A 187 3.77 14.37 0.55
CA GLY A 187 3.86 12.93 0.34
C GLY A 187 5.31 12.43 0.41
N THR A 188 6.21 13.13 -0.25
CA THR A 188 7.66 12.87 -0.23
C THR A 188 8.22 13.02 1.18
N LEU A 189 7.85 14.08 1.91
CA LEU A 189 8.25 14.28 3.31
C LEU A 189 7.84 13.09 4.21
N LYS A 190 6.59 12.65 4.13
CA LYS A 190 6.12 11.49 4.90
C LYS A 190 6.88 10.21 4.57
N ARG A 191 7.27 10.02 3.30
CA ARG A 191 8.01 8.83 2.90
C ARG A 191 9.46 8.88 3.38
N ILE A 192 10.12 10.02 3.28
CA ILE A 192 11.48 10.21 3.81
C ILE A 192 11.52 9.93 5.32
N LYS A 193 10.54 10.42 6.08
CA LYS A 193 10.42 10.17 7.52
C LYS A 193 10.34 8.69 7.87
N ASN A 194 9.68 7.90 7.01
CA ASN A 194 9.51 6.46 7.21
C ASN A 194 10.67 5.63 6.63
N LEU A 195 11.64 6.24 5.95
CA LEU A 195 12.86 5.54 5.56
C LEU A 195 13.66 5.20 6.82
N SER A 196 13.73 3.92 7.16
CA SER A 196 14.70 3.46 8.15
C SER A 196 16.10 3.60 7.58
N SER A 197 17.09 3.73 8.46
CA SER A 197 18.50 3.59 8.07
C SER A 197 18.85 2.16 7.61
N ASP A 198 17.86 1.28 7.56
CA ASP A 198 18.01 -0.12 7.21
C ASP A 198 18.03 -0.27 5.68
N ASN A 199 19.13 -0.83 5.17
CA ASN A 199 19.37 -1.06 3.75
C ASN A 199 18.25 -1.86 3.05
N GLU A 200 17.54 -2.72 3.78
CA GLU A 200 16.54 -3.64 3.21
C GLU A 200 15.32 -2.90 2.64
N GLN A 201 14.81 -1.88 3.35
CA GLN A 201 13.67 -1.10 2.85
C GLN A 201 14.04 -0.25 1.62
N LEU A 202 15.27 0.24 1.58
CA LEU A 202 15.76 1.02 0.46
C LEU A 202 15.98 0.14 -0.78
N MET A 203 16.59 -1.03 -0.60
CA MET A 203 16.79 -2.00 -1.68
C MET A 203 15.46 -2.47 -2.25
N ASN A 204 14.48 -2.80 -1.40
CA ASN A 204 13.12 -3.14 -1.82
C ASN A 204 12.44 -2.00 -2.61
N MET A 205 12.70 -0.74 -2.24
CA MET A 205 12.20 0.42 -2.98
C MET A 205 12.86 0.57 -4.35
N LEU A 206 14.17 0.35 -4.44
CA LEU A 206 14.92 0.43 -5.69
C LEU A 206 14.55 -0.70 -6.64
N ASP A 207 14.31 -1.91 -6.13
CA ASP A 207 13.90 -3.07 -6.93
C ASP A 207 12.46 -2.92 -7.48
N GLN A 208 11.54 -2.28 -6.73
CA GLN A 208 10.18 -1.98 -7.20
C GLN A 208 10.12 -0.97 -8.37
N ILE A 209 11.21 -0.27 -8.66
CA ILE A 209 11.27 0.76 -9.72
C ILE A 209 12.02 0.25 -10.94
N LYS A 210 12.84 -0.80 -10.78
CA LYS A 210 13.55 -1.43 -11.89
C LYS A 210 12.72 -2.46 -12.68
N GLY A 211 11.55 -2.86 -12.17
CA GLY A 211 10.57 -3.73 -12.82
C GLY A 211 9.40 -2.94 -13.39
#